data_3f762311b39099c6f5bca499741c7240
#
_entry.id   3f762311b39099c6f5bca499741c7240
#
_cell.length_a   1.000
_cell.length_b   1.000
_cell.length_c   1.000
_cell.angle_alpha   90.00
_cell.angle_beta   90.00
_cell.angle_gamma   90.00
#
_symmetry.space_group_name_H-M   'P 1'
#
loop_
_entity.id
_entity.type
_entity.pdbx_description
1 polymer ?
#
loop_
_entity_poly.entity_id
_entity_poly.type
_entity_poly.pdbx_seq_one_letter_code
_entity_poly.pdbx_strand_id
1 'polypeptide(L)'
;MAHSTTGTAAEHRAHTALKKLLAAAVIFAGIPAAVHAHPHVFIKNSVQFVWDDAGSLKGAYLTWDFDRFFSSDIIKWLDADHDGTFSDAESEQVYNHAFINLRHYYYYTFIRQGKKRSNPSGVTRFKATQKDGIMTYRFYIDLSKYSGHDLYLAVYDYTYFCDVEYPADCVTYSCPPNVKPACKIVENKEYPVYYDPLSPATDTRIYYKWAPGLQTYYPMEMHLTW
;
A
#
# COMPACT_ATOMS: atom_id res chain seq x y z
N MET A 1 28.50 -37.08 69.54
CA MET A 1 28.06 -37.20 68.15
C MET A 1 27.23 -35.93 67.78
N ALA A 2 27.80 -35.02 67.07
CA ALA A 2 27.13 -33.81 66.65
C ALA A 2 26.95 -33.90 65.11
N HIS A 3 25.74 -33.99 64.65
CA HIS A 3 25.38 -33.87 63.23
C HIS A 3 25.20 -32.41 62.86
N SER A 4 26.02 -31.97 61.92
CA SER A 4 25.99 -30.66 61.33
C SER A 4 24.83 -30.55 60.33
N THR A 5 23.94 -29.59 60.52
CA THR A 5 22.86 -29.17 59.60
C THR A 5 23.22 -27.88 58.92
N THR A 6 24.04 -27.91 57.87
CA THR A 6 24.41 -26.72 57.10
C THR A 6 23.87 -26.68 55.67
N GLY A 7 22.80 -27.51 55.37
CA GLY A 7 22.23 -27.60 54.01
C GLY A 7 21.11 -26.65 53.66
N THR A 8 20.43 -26.02 54.62
CA THR A 8 19.10 -25.44 54.37
C THR A 8 19.05 -23.97 53.87
N ALA A 9 20.08 -23.18 54.12
CA ALA A 9 20.03 -21.75 53.74
C ALA A 9 20.42 -21.51 52.24
N ALA A 10 21.31 -22.28 51.69
CA ALA A 10 21.73 -22.17 50.29
C ALA A 10 20.64 -22.70 49.34
N GLU A 11 19.99 -23.82 49.67
CA GLU A 11 18.89 -24.40 48.90
C GLU A 11 17.65 -23.48 48.89
N HIS A 12 17.35 -22.79 50.04
CA HIS A 12 16.22 -21.87 50.10
C HIS A 12 16.47 -20.58 49.25
N ARG A 13 17.72 -20.11 49.15
CA ARG A 13 18.08 -18.98 48.27
C ARG A 13 18.03 -19.37 46.80
N ALA A 14 18.46 -20.56 46.41
CA ALA A 14 18.39 -21.07 45.06
C ALA A 14 16.94 -21.26 44.58
N HIS A 15 16.07 -21.80 45.40
CA HIS A 15 14.64 -21.93 45.09
C HIS A 15 13.91 -20.59 44.98
N THR A 16 14.29 -19.62 45.78
CA THR A 16 13.70 -18.25 45.73
C THR A 16 14.16 -17.49 44.47
N ALA A 17 15.42 -17.64 44.06
CA ALA A 17 15.94 -17.05 42.81
C ALA A 17 15.32 -17.69 41.57
N LEU A 18 15.15 -19.04 41.58
CA LEU A 18 14.50 -19.76 40.47
C LEU A 18 13.02 -19.39 40.32
N LYS A 19 12.28 -19.23 41.44
CA LYS A 19 10.88 -18.75 41.40
C LYS A 19 10.76 -17.33 40.88
N LYS A 20 11.69 -16.42 41.21
CA LYS A 20 11.71 -15.04 40.68
C LYS A 20 12.05 -15.01 39.19
N LEU A 21 12.96 -15.85 38.69
CA LEU A 21 13.30 -16.01 37.27
C LEU A 21 12.13 -16.60 36.47
N LEU A 22 11.42 -17.58 36.99
CA LEU A 22 10.24 -18.16 36.37
C LEU A 22 9.07 -17.14 36.33
N ALA A 23 8.86 -16.37 37.39
CA ALA A 23 7.84 -15.29 37.39
C ALA A 23 8.16 -14.17 36.39
N ALA A 24 9.43 -13.80 36.23
CA ALA A 24 9.86 -12.82 35.25
C ALA A 24 9.70 -13.35 33.81
N ALA A 25 9.98 -14.63 33.56
CA ALA A 25 9.78 -15.27 32.25
C ALA A 25 8.30 -15.36 31.84
N VAL A 26 7.39 -15.60 32.80
CA VAL A 26 5.94 -15.64 32.55
C VAL A 26 5.38 -14.24 32.26
N ILE A 27 5.93 -13.19 32.84
CA ILE A 27 5.50 -11.79 32.55
C ILE A 27 5.95 -11.39 31.14
N PHE A 28 7.09 -11.87 30.63
CA PHE A 28 7.55 -11.58 29.25
C PHE A 28 6.83 -12.41 28.19
N ALA A 29 6.27 -13.56 28.54
CA ALA A 29 5.50 -14.40 27.60
C ALA A 29 4.03 -13.97 27.45
N GLY A 30 3.58 -12.96 28.21
CA GLY A 30 2.17 -12.56 28.26
C GLY A 30 1.85 -11.22 27.66
N ILE A 31 2.80 -10.55 26.98
CA ILE A 31 2.46 -9.39 26.15
C ILE A 31 2.11 -9.94 24.77
N PRO A 32 0.81 -9.98 24.37
CA PRO A 32 0.49 -10.21 22.98
C PRO A 32 1.12 -9.04 22.22
N ALA A 33 2.20 -9.29 21.46
CA ALA A 33 2.58 -8.40 20.40
C ALA A 33 1.32 -8.30 19.53
N ALA A 34 0.66 -7.15 19.53
CA ALA A 34 -0.42 -6.88 18.59
C ALA A 34 0.22 -6.92 17.21
N VAL A 35 0.21 -8.08 16.58
CA VAL A 35 0.63 -8.28 15.21
C VAL A 35 -0.47 -7.61 14.39
N HIS A 36 -0.25 -6.36 14.00
CA HIS A 36 -1.10 -5.72 13.02
C HIS A 36 -0.94 -6.50 11.71
N ALA A 37 -2.01 -7.14 11.27
CA ALA A 37 -2.00 -7.94 10.05
C ALA A 37 -2.18 -7.09 8.79
N HIS A 38 -2.68 -5.88 8.90
CA HIS A 38 -2.83 -4.91 7.80
C HIS A 38 -1.92 -3.70 7.99
N PRO A 39 -1.33 -3.15 6.89
CA PRO A 39 -1.35 -3.63 5.49
C PRO A 39 -0.35 -4.77 5.22
N HIS A 40 -0.57 -5.51 4.11
CA HIS A 40 0.27 -6.62 3.67
C HIS A 40 1.19 -6.27 2.50
N VAL A 41 0.84 -5.25 1.73
CA VAL A 41 1.58 -4.77 0.55
C VAL A 41 1.82 -3.27 0.69
N PHE A 42 3.03 -2.83 0.38
CA PHE A 42 3.39 -1.42 0.39
C PHE A 42 3.71 -0.95 -1.02
N ILE A 43 3.07 0.14 -1.44
CA ILE A 43 3.20 0.70 -2.79
C ILE A 43 3.67 2.14 -2.68
N LYS A 44 4.78 2.48 -3.34
CA LYS A 44 5.16 3.88 -3.60
C LYS A 44 4.53 4.31 -4.90
N ASN A 45 3.60 5.26 -4.83
CA ASN A 45 2.86 5.75 -5.98
C ASN A 45 3.43 7.06 -6.49
N SER A 46 3.68 7.13 -7.80
CA SER A 46 4.03 8.35 -8.51
C SER A 46 3.09 8.57 -9.68
N VAL A 47 2.82 9.83 -10.00
CA VAL A 47 1.88 10.21 -11.05
C VAL A 47 2.49 11.26 -11.97
N GLN A 48 2.42 11.01 -13.28
CA GLN A 48 2.74 11.98 -14.32
C GLN A 48 1.46 12.40 -15.01
N PHE A 49 1.00 13.62 -14.76
CA PHE A 49 -0.13 14.19 -15.51
C PHE A 49 0.30 14.64 -16.89
N VAL A 50 -0.59 14.44 -17.88
CA VAL A 50 -0.29 14.69 -19.31
C VAL A 50 -1.34 15.58 -19.93
N TRP A 51 -0.89 16.68 -20.56
CA TRP A 51 -1.69 17.58 -21.38
C TRP A 51 -1.32 17.42 -22.86
N ASP A 52 -2.24 17.80 -23.75
CA ASP A 52 -1.94 17.97 -25.17
C ASP A 52 -1.35 19.35 -25.44
N ASP A 53 -0.94 19.58 -26.69
CA ASP A 53 -0.37 20.87 -27.14
C ASP A 53 -1.37 22.04 -27.05
N ALA A 54 -2.66 21.75 -27.04
CA ALA A 54 -3.72 22.73 -26.84
C ALA A 54 -3.94 23.11 -25.36
N GLY A 55 -3.25 22.43 -24.43
CA GLY A 55 -3.37 22.68 -23.01
C GLY A 55 -4.53 21.94 -22.34
N SER A 56 -5.11 20.94 -23.00
CA SER A 56 -6.18 20.12 -22.43
C SER A 56 -5.60 18.92 -21.67
N LEU A 57 -6.07 18.65 -20.46
CA LEU A 57 -5.69 17.46 -19.69
C LEU A 57 -6.15 16.21 -20.43
N LYS A 58 -5.23 15.30 -20.69
CA LYS A 58 -5.51 14.03 -21.41
C LYS A 58 -5.57 12.83 -20.48
N GLY A 59 -4.71 12.79 -19.47
CA GLY A 59 -4.65 11.65 -18.58
C GLY A 59 -3.48 11.71 -17.64
N ALA A 60 -3.19 10.57 -17.05
CA ALA A 60 -2.04 10.41 -16.17
C ALA A 60 -1.42 9.02 -16.32
N TYR A 61 -0.10 8.97 -16.26
CA TYR A 61 0.61 7.73 -15.97
C TYR A 61 0.73 7.57 -14.46
N LEU A 62 0.32 6.42 -13.97
CA LEU A 62 0.57 6.00 -12.60
C LEU A 62 1.74 5.02 -12.61
N THR A 63 2.64 5.18 -11.65
CA THR A 63 3.79 4.29 -11.47
C THR A 63 3.77 3.80 -10.02
N TRP A 64 3.76 2.50 -9.82
CA TRP A 64 3.71 1.83 -8.53
C TRP A 64 4.96 0.99 -8.33
N ASP A 65 5.80 1.37 -7.40
CA ASP A 65 6.93 0.56 -6.95
C ASP A 65 6.50 -0.23 -5.72
N PHE A 66 6.60 -1.55 -5.82
CA PHE A 66 6.15 -2.44 -4.75
C PHE A 66 7.27 -2.72 -3.74
N ASP A 67 6.88 -3.11 -2.54
CA ASP A 67 7.84 -3.61 -1.56
C ASP A 67 8.54 -4.90 -2.01
N ARG A 68 9.66 -5.25 -1.34
CA ARG A 68 10.47 -6.40 -1.73
C ARG A 68 9.76 -7.74 -1.55
N PHE A 69 8.87 -7.88 -0.57
CA PHE A 69 8.18 -9.16 -0.33
C PHE A 69 7.21 -9.44 -1.46
N PHE A 70 6.32 -8.51 -1.74
CA PHE A 70 5.38 -8.63 -2.85
C PHE A 70 6.10 -8.75 -4.19
N SER A 71 7.15 -7.95 -4.42
CA SER A 71 7.96 -8.03 -5.64
C SER A 71 8.57 -9.40 -5.82
N SER A 72 9.14 -10.01 -4.77
CA SER A 72 9.81 -11.31 -4.87
C SER A 72 8.85 -12.43 -5.27
N ASP A 73 7.61 -12.38 -4.79
CA ASP A 73 6.60 -13.37 -5.14
C ASP A 73 6.21 -13.27 -6.62
N ILE A 74 5.97 -12.06 -7.12
CA ILE A 74 5.60 -11.87 -8.54
C ILE A 74 6.77 -12.20 -9.46
N ILE A 75 7.98 -11.74 -9.15
CA ILE A 75 9.19 -12.01 -9.93
C ILE A 75 9.40 -13.53 -10.04
N LYS A 76 9.35 -14.25 -8.93
CA LYS A 76 9.53 -15.70 -8.91
C LYS A 76 8.56 -16.45 -9.84
N TRP A 77 7.35 -15.94 -10.02
CA TRP A 77 6.30 -16.60 -10.77
C TRP A 77 6.26 -16.18 -12.26
N LEU A 78 6.69 -14.95 -12.58
CA LEU A 78 6.43 -14.34 -13.88
C LEU A 78 7.70 -13.89 -14.63
N ASP A 79 8.88 -13.92 -14.02
CA ASP A 79 10.19 -13.84 -14.67
C ASP A 79 10.57 -15.28 -15.09
N ALA A 80 10.12 -15.66 -16.28
CA ALA A 80 10.14 -17.06 -16.71
C ALA A 80 11.55 -17.56 -17.07
N ASP A 81 12.40 -16.70 -17.60
CA ASP A 81 13.77 -17.02 -17.98
C ASP A 81 14.81 -16.66 -16.88
N HIS A 82 14.33 -16.03 -15.80
CA HIS A 82 15.14 -15.63 -14.64
C HIS A 82 16.31 -14.71 -14.97
N ASP A 83 16.15 -13.85 -15.98
CA ASP A 83 17.19 -12.90 -16.42
C ASP A 83 17.23 -11.63 -15.54
N GLY A 84 16.28 -11.45 -14.62
CA GLY A 84 16.20 -10.33 -13.69
C GLY A 84 15.56 -9.08 -14.31
N THR A 85 14.87 -9.24 -15.44
CA THR A 85 14.05 -8.18 -16.07
C THR A 85 12.69 -8.74 -16.46
N PHE A 86 11.76 -7.90 -16.90
CA PHE A 86 10.54 -8.34 -17.54
C PHE A 86 10.58 -7.95 -19.02
N SER A 87 10.61 -8.94 -19.91
CA SER A 87 10.34 -8.77 -21.32
C SER A 87 8.92 -8.27 -21.57
N ASP A 88 8.60 -7.88 -22.80
CA ASP A 88 7.21 -7.49 -23.14
C ASP A 88 6.22 -8.64 -22.96
N ALA A 89 6.63 -9.87 -23.25
CA ALA A 89 5.80 -11.06 -23.07
C ALA A 89 5.53 -11.34 -21.58
N GLU A 90 6.53 -11.24 -20.73
CA GLU A 90 6.38 -11.41 -19.27
C GLU A 90 5.56 -10.26 -18.66
N SER A 91 5.77 -9.02 -19.09
CA SER A 91 4.92 -7.90 -18.70
C SER A 91 3.44 -8.14 -19.06
N GLU A 92 3.16 -8.76 -20.22
CA GLU A 92 1.81 -9.17 -20.59
C GLU A 92 1.27 -10.28 -19.67
N GLN A 93 2.10 -11.24 -19.26
CA GLN A 93 1.70 -12.25 -18.26
C GLN A 93 1.40 -11.60 -16.91
N VAL A 94 2.21 -10.63 -16.44
CA VAL A 94 1.92 -9.86 -15.24
C VAL A 94 0.57 -9.16 -15.35
N TYR A 95 0.27 -8.54 -16.51
CA TYR A 95 -1.03 -7.91 -16.74
C TYR A 95 -2.17 -8.91 -16.62
N ASN A 96 -2.08 -10.04 -17.33
CA ASN A 96 -3.17 -11.00 -17.44
C ASN A 96 -3.41 -11.81 -16.17
N HIS A 97 -2.39 -12.10 -15.37
CA HIS A 97 -2.51 -12.96 -14.20
C HIS A 97 -2.60 -12.20 -12.87
N ALA A 98 -2.08 -10.97 -12.80
CA ALA A 98 -2.07 -10.18 -11.58
C ALA A 98 -2.87 -8.87 -11.74
N PHE A 99 -2.41 -7.96 -12.59
CA PHE A 99 -2.90 -6.59 -12.65
C PHE A 99 -4.37 -6.47 -13.08
N ILE A 100 -4.83 -7.26 -14.07
CA ILE A 100 -6.20 -7.16 -14.59
C ILE A 100 -7.27 -7.40 -13.52
N ASN A 101 -6.95 -8.16 -12.46
CA ASN A 101 -7.87 -8.42 -11.37
C ASN A 101 -8.19 -7.16 -10.55
N LEU A 102 -7.31 -6.16 -10.58
CA LEU A 102 -7.53 -4.87 -9.91
C LEU A 102 -8.71 -4.08 -10.51
N ARG A 103 -9.24 -4.46 -11.67
CA ARG A 103 -10.48 -3.89 -12.23
C ARG A 103 -11.66 -4.00 -11.26
N HIS A 104 -11.70 -5.06 -10.45
CA HIS A 104 -12.73 -5.28 -9.44
C HIS A 104 -12.58 -4.36 -8.21
N TYR A 105 -11.42 -3.73 -8.08
CA TYR A 105 -11.04 -2.78 -7.04
C TYR A 105 -10.79 -1.38 -7.63
N TYR A 106 -11.38 -1.10 -8.83
CA TYR A 106 -11.26 0.18 -9.53
C TYR A 106 -9.81 0.60 -9.81
N TYR A 107 -8.89 -0.35 -9.97
CA TYR A 107 -7.45 -0.12 -10.08
C TYR A 107 -6.91 0.76 -8.94
N TYR A 108 -7.48 0.66 -7.74
CA TYR A 108 -7.22 1.51 -6.58
C TYR A 108 -7.29 3.02 -6.85
N THR A 109 -7.92 3.42 -7.95
CA THR A 109 -7.87 4.78 -8.46
C THR A 109 -9.24 5.45 -8.41
N PHE A 110 -9.29 6.60 -7.75
CA PHE A 110 -10.51 7.38 -7.53
C PHE A 110 -10.29 8.82 -7.98
N ILE A 111 -11.24 9.35 -8.75
CA ILE A 111 -11.16 10.68 -9.35
C ILE A 111 -12.37 11.50 -8.89
N ARG A 112 -12.12 12.72 -8.40
CA ARG A 112 -13.16 13.59 -7.88
C ARG A 112 -13.08 14.98 -8.49
N GLN A 113 -14.22 15.52 -8.92
CA GLN A 113 -14.42 16.93 -9.25
C GLN A 113 -15.58 17.47 -8.41
N GLY A 114 -15.31 18.48 -7.59
CA GLY A 114 -16.26 18.93 -6.58
C GLY A 114 -16.70 17.77 -5.69
N LYS A 115 -18.00 17.51 -5.63
CA LYS A 115 -18.61 16.38 -4.86
C LYS A 115 -18.77 15.10 -5.70
N LYS A 116 -18.52 15.15 -7.00
CA LYS A 116 -18.72 13.99 -7.87
C LYS A 116 -17.46 13.13 -7.91
N ARG A 117 -17.59 11.90 -7.42
CA ARG A 117 -16.54 10.87 -7.45
C ARG A 117 -16.81 9.85 -8.56
N SER A 118 -15.75 9.38 -9.18
CA SER A 118 -15.77 8.36 -10.24
C SER A 118 -14.47 7.58 -10.25
N ASN A 119 -14.40 6.57 -11.12
CA ASN A 119 -13.23 5.71 -11.29
C ASN A 119 -12.82 5.69 -12.77
N PRO A 120 -11.60 5.27 -13.11
CA PRO A 120 -11.21 5.01 -14.49
C PRO A 120 -12.13 3.94 -15.08
N SER A 121 -12.54 4.13 -16.33
CA SER A 121 -13.28 3.10 -17.09
C SER A 121 -12.41 1.90 -17.46
N GLY A 122 -11.10 2.08 -17.42
CA GLY A 122 -10.07 1.10 -17.70
C GLY A 122 -8.71 1.74 -17.66
N VAL A 123 -7.70 0.93 -17.88
CA VAL A 123 -6.30 1.35 -18.01
C VAL A 123 -5.74 0.91 -19.34
N THR A 124 -4.76 1.65 -19.83
CA THR A 124 -4.02 1.34 -21.07
C THR A 124 -2.52 1.47 -20.85
N ARG A 125 -1.72 1.07 -21.82
CA ARG A 125 -0.26 1.22 -21.82
C ARG A 125 0.38 0.65 -20.55
N PHE A 126 -0.14 -0.49 -20.07
CA PHE A 126 0.46 -1.18 -18.93
C PHE A 126 1.85 -1.71 -19.31
N LYS A 127 2.77 -1.57 -18.38
CA LYS A 127 4.10 -2.15 -18.41
C LYS A 127 4.50 -2.56 -17.01
N ALA A 128 4.88 -3.82 -16.84
CA ALA A 128 5.61 -4.26 -15.66
C ALA A 128 7.13 -4.23 -15.96
N THR A 129 7.90 -3.80 -15.01
CA THR A 129 9.37 -3.87 -15.04
C THR A 129 9.87 -4.33 -13.68
N GLN A 130 11.10 -4.86 -13.64
CA GLN A 130 11.79 -5.10 -12.37
C GLN A 130 13.21 -4.54 -12.44
N LYS A 131 13.67 -4.05 -11.31
CA LYS A 131 15.03 -3.58 -11.11
C LYS A 131 15.43 -3.79 -9.65
N ASP A 132 16.60 -4.38 -9.43
CA ASP A 132 17.15 -4.63 -8.09
C ASP A 132 16.18 -5.38 -7.14
N GLY A 133 15.37 -6.28 -7.70
CA GLY A 133 14.36 -7.05 -6.97
C GLY A 133 13.14 -6.24 -6.55
N ILE A 134 12.92 -5.07 -7.12
CA ILE A 134 11.71 -4.25 -6.98
C ILE A 134 10.93 -4.32 -8.29
N MET A 135 9.68 -4.72 -8.18
CA MET A 135 8.74 -4.70 -9.29
C MET A 135 8.05 -3.34 -9.38
N THR A 136 7.91 -2.84 -10.60
CA THR A 136 7.22 -1.59 -10.89
C THR A 136 6.10 -1.84 -11.89
N TYR A 137 4.89 -1.36 -11.59
CA TYR A 137 3.81 -1.23 -12.58
C TYR A 137 3.73 0.21 -13.07
N ARG A 138 3.63 0.39 -14.38
CA ARG A 138 3.33 1.67 -15.00
C ARG A 138 2.15 1.50 -15.95
N PHE A 139 1.14 2.36 -15.82
CA PHE A 139 -0.07 2.30 -16.65
C PHE A 139 -0.67 3.69 -16.82
N TYR A 140 -1.54 3.85 -17.83
CA TYR A 140 -2.18 5.10 -18.16
C TYR A 140 -3.67 5.05 -17.89
N ILE A 141 -4.20 6.14 -17.31
CA ILE A 141 -5.63 6.40 -17.16
C ILE A 141 -6.03 7.62 -17.98
N ASP A 142 -7.19 7.56 -18.63
CA ASP A 142 -7.76 8.65 -19.38
C ASP A 142 -8.49 9.64 -18.45
N LEU A 143 -8.07 10.91 -18.48
CA LEU A 143 -8.68 12.01 -17.75
C LEU A 143 -9.31 13.06 -18.68
N SER A 144 -9.38 12.82 -20.00
CA SER A 144 -9.84 13.77 -21.00
C SER A 144 -11.28 14.23 -20.83
N LYS A 145 -12.10 13.44 -20.14
CA LYS A 145 -13.51 13.80 -19.82
C LYS A 145 -13.65 14.83 -18.71
N TYR A 146 -12.57 15.13 -17.97
CA TYR A 146 -12.62 16.07 -16.85
C TYR A 146 -12.26 17.47 -17.37
N SER A 147 -13.25 18.35 -17.37
CA SER A 147 -13.12 19.76 -17.75
C SER A 147 -13.09 20.64 -16.50
N GLY A 148 -12.52 21.82 -16.64
CA GLY A 148 -12.31 22.72 -15.50
C GLY A 148 -10.97 22.44 -14.80
N HIS A 149 -10.35 23.45 -14.27
CA HIS A 149 -8.96 23.44 -13.84
C HIS A 149 -8.77 22.98 -12.40
N ASP A 150 -9.57 21.99 -11.95
CA ASP A 150 -9.57 21.46 -10.59
C ASP A 150 -9.95 19.97 -10.60
N LEU A 151 -9.07 19.13 -10.08
CA LEU A 151 -9.23 17.68 -10.05
C LEU A 151 -8.56 17.09 -8.80
N TYR A 152 -9.20 16.08 -8.19
CA TYR A 152 -8.60 15.27 -7.16
C TYR A 152 -8.40 13.85 -7.67
N LEU A 153 -7.20 13.33 -7.53
CA LEU A 153 -6.84 11.94 -7.86
C LEU A 153 -6.30 11.26 -6.61
N ALA A 154 -6.97 10.20 -6.19
CA ALA A 154 -6.53 9.35 -5.08
C ALA A 154 -6.17 7.95 -5.58
N VAL A 155 -5.11 7.39 -5.04
CA VAL A 155 -4.74 5.99 -5.22
C VAL A 155 -4.71 5.36 -3.84
N TYR A 156 -5.60 4.41 -3.57
CA TYR A 156 -5.65 3.67 -2.32
C TYR A 156 -6.50 2.42 -2.45
N ASP A 157 -6.21 1.44 -1.61
CA ASP A 157 -7.03 0.25 -1.45
C ASP A 157 -8.11 0.47 -0.38
N TYR A 158 -9.37 0.36 -0.75
CA TYR A 158 -10.48 0.54 0.19
C TYR A 158 -10.70 -0.67 1.13
N THR A 159 -9.91 -1.74 1.00
CA THR A 159 -9.81 -2.83 1.97
C THR A 159 -8.65 -2.64 2.94
N TYR A 160 -7.75 -1.70 2.65
CA TYR A 160 -6.48 -1.45 3.34
C TYR A 160 -5.54 -2.68 3.38
N PHE A 161 -5.67 -3.56 2.40
CA PHE A 161 -4.72 -4.65 2.19
C PHE A 161 -3.37 -4.08 1.69
N CYS A 162 -3.44 -3.05 0.83
CA CYS A 162 -2.29 -2.28 0.36
C CYS A 162 -2.25 -0.90 1.03
N ASP A 163 -1.08 -0.53 1.56
CA ASP A 163 -0.77 0.85 1.92
C ASP A 163 -0.11 1.56 0.74
N VAL A 164 -0.58 2.77 0.42
CA VAL A 164 -0.09 3.56 -0.71
C VAL A 164 0.58 4.83 -0.20
N GLU A 165 1.89 4.87 -0.30
CA GLU A 165 2.72 6.02 0.04
C GLU A 165 2.81 7.00 -1.14
N TYR A 166 2.83 8.29 -0.83
CA TYR A 166 3.04 9.40 -1.77
C TYR A 166 4.38 10.08 -1.45
N PRO A 167 5.49 9.70 -2.09
CA PRO A 167 6.78 10.36 -1.92
C PRO A 167 6.73 11.86 -2.23
N ALA A 168 7.64 12.65 -1.68
CA ALA A 168 7.64 14.11 -1.82
C ALA A 168 7.68 14.60 -3.28
N ASP A 169 8.30 13.83 -4.16
CA ASP A 169 8.47 14.09 -5.60
C ASP A 169 7.58 13.22 -6.49
N CYS A 170 6.50 12.67 -5.92
CA CYS A 170 5.63 11.71 -6.61
C CYS A 170 4.82 12.30 -7.79
N VAL A 171 4.79 13.61 -7.97
CA VAL A 171 4.00 14.26 -9.03
C VAL A 171 4.90 14.94 -10.04
N THR A 172 4.69 14.61 -11.31
CA THR A 172 5.35 15.26 -12.46
C THR A 172 4.33 15.66 -13.52
N TYR A 173 4.75 16.52 -14.44
CA TYR A 173 3.87 17.07 -15.45
C TYR A 173 4.49 16.99 -16.85
N SER A 174 3.69 16.58 -17.83
CA SER A 174 3.99 16.70 -19.26
C SER A 174 2.97 17.64 -19.87
N CYS A 175 3.33 18.91 -20.01
CA CYS A 175 2.43 19.97 -20.46
C CYS A 175 3.15 21.00 -21.31
N PRO A 176 2.43 21.72 -22.19
CA PRO A 176 3.00 22.84 -22.94
C PRO A 176 3.28 24.04 -22.02
N PRO A 177 4.16 24.98 -22.42
CA PRO A 177 4.62 26.10 -21.56
C PRO A 177 3.53 27.03 -21.04
N ASN A 178 2.39 27.10 -21.72
CA ASN A 178 1.23 27.92 -21.33
C ASN A 178 0.39 27.32 -20.22
N VAL A 179 0.54 26.03 -19.91
CA VAL A 179 -0.11 25.36 -18.78
C VAL A 179 0.79 25.42 -17.55
N LYS A 180 0.24 25.82 -16.41
CA LYS A 180 0.98 25.98 -15.15
C LYS A 180 0.35 25.10 -14.05
N PRO A 181 0.55 23.78 -14.12
CA PRO A 181 -0.06 22.88 -13.16
C PRO A 181 0.59 23.01 -11.78
N ALA A 182 -0.23 22.84 -10.76
CA ALA A 182 0.19 22.70 -9.38
C ALA A 182 -0.56 21.53 -8.72
N CYS A 183 0.13 20.80 -7.87
CA CYS A 183 -0.48 19.70 -7.12
C CYS A 183 -0.12 19.78 -5.64
N LYS A 184 -1.11 19.48 -4.79
CA LYS A 184 -0.91 19.35 -3.34
C LYS A 184 -1.45 17.98 -2.92
N ILE A 185 -0.73 17.31 -2.05
CA ILE A 185 -1.23 16.09 -1.40
C ILE A 185 -2.03 16.51 -0.17
N VAL A 186 -3.29 16.09 -0.11
CA VAL A 186 -4.23 16.44 0.96
C VAL A 186 -4.91 15.18 1.52
N GLU A 187 -5.16 15.17 2.83
CA GLU A 187 -5.92 14.09 3.45
C GLU A 187 -7.42 14.24 3.13
N ASN A 188 -8.07 13.16 2.72
CA ASN A 188 -9.50 13.14 2.46
C ASN A 188 -10.27 12.46 3.60
N LYS A 189 -11.00 13.26 4.38
CA LYS A 189 -11.83 12.77 5.49
C LYS A 189 -13.27 12.41 5.08
N GLU A 190 -13.66 12.71 3.84
CA GLU A 190 -15.01 12.40 3.34
C GLU A 190 -15.17 10.92 2.94
N TYR A 191 -14.06 10.23 2.66
CA TYR A 191 -14.05 8.84 2.21
C TYR A 191 -13.14 7.97 3.08
N PRO A 192 -13.43 7.83 4.39
CA PRO A 192 -12.65 6.99 5.28
C PRO A 192 -12.72 5.52 4.87
N VAL A 193 -11.62 4.82 5.04
CA VAL A 193 -11.52 3.36 4.92
C VAL A 193 -11.51 2.76 6.32
N TYR A 194 -12.41 1.82 6.58
CA TYR A 194 -12.45 1.08 7.83
C TYR A 194 -11.91 -0.32 7.61
N TYR A 195 -11.05 -0.78 8.49
CA TYR A 195 -10.43 -2.09 8.38
C TYR A 195 -10.23 -2.75 9.76
N ASP A 196 -10.20 -4.07 9.79
CA ASP A 196 -9.86 -4.84 10.98
C ASP A 196 -8.34 -5.05 11.03
N PRO A 197 -7.61 -4.43 11.99
CA PRO A 197 -6.15 -4.54 12.04
C PRO A 197 -5.64 -5.95 12.37
N LEU A 198 -6.52 -6.85 12.78
CA LEU A 198 -6.20 -8.22 13.17
C LEU A 198 -6.69 -9.26 12.16
N SER A 199 -7.36 -8.83 11.08
CA SER A 199 -7.87 -9.77 10.08
C SER A 199 -6.73 -10.44 9.30
N PRO A 200 -6.90 -11.72 8.91
CA PRO A 200 -5.88 -12.44 8.16
C PRO A 200 -5.72 -11.87 6.74
N ALA A 201 -4.58 -12.14 6.10
CA ALA A 201 -4.28 -11.71 4.72
C ALA A 201 -5.28 -12.20 3.66
N THR A 202 -6.12 -13.18 3.99
CA THR A 202 -7.20 -13.66 3.13
C THR A 202 -8.50 -12.88 3.29
N ASP A 203 -8.57 -11.94 4.23
CA ASP A 203 -9.76 -11.14 4.47
C ASP A 203 -9.84 -9.99 3.46
N THR A 204 -10.82 -10.05 2.58
CA THR A 204 -11.12 -9.04 1.57
C THR A 204 -12.42 -8.28 1.86
N ARG A 205 -12.89 -8.32 3.09
CA ARG A 205 -14.14 -7.65 3.48
C ARG A 205 -14.01 -6.14 3.37
N ILE A 206 -15.09 -5.52 2.92
CA ILE A 206 -15.23 -4.07 2.86
C ILE A 206 -16.16 -3.63 3.99
N TYR A 207 -15.67 -2.73 4.83
CA TYR A 207 -16.46 -2.15 5.89
C TYR A 207 -16.95 -0.75 5.48
N TYR A 208 -18.25 -0.63 5.25
CA TYR A 208 -18.88 0.64 4.83
C TYR A 208 -19.20 1.59 5.99
N LYS A 209 -19.08 1.12 7.24
CA LYS A 209 -19.33 1.89 8.46
C LYS A 209 -18.33 1.47 9.54
N TRP A 210 -17.96 2.44 10.34
CA TRP A 210 -17.16 2.15 11.53
C TRP A 210 -17.95 1.26 12.51
N ALA A 211 -17.24 0.32 13.13
CA ALA A 211 -17.73 -0.53 14.20
C ALA A 211 -16.62 -0.75 15.25
N PRO A 212 -16.96 -1.11 16.50
CA PRO A 212 -15.96 -1.43 17.51
C PRO A 212 -14.99 -2.53 17.03
N GLY A 213 -13.68 -2.29 17.23
CA GLY A 213 -12.60 -3.17 16.75
C GLY A 213 -11.99 -2.74 15.40
N LEU A 214 -12.69 -1.92 14.62
CA LEU A 214 -12.14 -1.40 13.36
C LEU A 214 -11.28 -0.16 13.60
N GLN A 215 -10.23 -0.04 12.77
CA GLN A 215 -9.44 1.17 12.62
C GLN A 215 -9.93 1.98 11.41
N THR A 216 -9.48 3.23 11.33
CA THR A 216 -9.83 4.15 10.24
C THR A 216 -8.56 4.67 9.58
N TYR A 217 -8.50 4.51 8.27
CA TYR A 217 -7.52 5.13 7.39
C TYR A 217 -8.20 6.24 6.59
N TYR A 218 -7.55 7.41 6.50
CA TYR A 218 -7.99 8.51 5.67
C TYR A 218 -7.10 8.59 4.43
N PRO A 219 -7.63 8.31 3.23
CA PRO A 219 -6.83 8.32 2.01
C PRO A 219 -6.26 9.71 1.70
N MET A 220 -5.07 9.72 1.11
CA MET A 220 -4.49 10.94 0.55
C MET A 220 -5.00 11.15 -0.87
N GLU A 221 -5.24 12.40 -1.26
CA GLU A 221 -5.61 12.83 -2.61
C GLU A 221 -4.59 13.83 -3.16
N MET A 222 -4.27 13.71 -4.43
CA MET A 222 -3.56 14.70 -5.22
C MET A 222 -4.57 15.75 -5.69
N HIS A 223 -4.57 16.93 -5.10
CA HIS A 223 -5.35 18.08 -5.56
C HIS A 223 -4.58 18.79 -6.67
N LEU A 224 -4.96 18.54 -7.91
CA LEU A 224 -4.39 19.11 -9.12
C LEU A 224 -5.17 20.35 -9.56
N THR A 225 -4.46 21.44 -9.83
CA THR A 225 -4.98 22.66 -10.48
C THR A 225 -4.09 23.03 -11.65
N TRP A 226 -4.64 23.65 -12.74
CA TRP A 226 -3.84 24.04 -13.93
C TRP A 226 -4.45 25.18 -14.72
#